data_0195817655b69711b23f3659292cc227
#
_entry.id   0195817655b69711b23f3659292cc227
#
_cell.length_a   1.000
_cell.length_b   1.000
_cell.length_c   1.000
_cell.angle_alpha   90.00
_cell.angle_beta   90.00
_cell.angle_gamma   90.00
#
_symmetry.space_group_name_H-M   'P 1'
#
loop_
_entity.id
_entity.type
_entity.pdbx_description
1 polymer ?
#
loop_
_entity_poly.entity_id
_entity_poly.type
_entity_poly.pdbx_seq_one_letter_code
_entity_poly.pdbx_strand_id
1 'polypeptide(L)'
;MKKLTMIVAALVLCISVSARADSSRRSTSMSSSHGEKFLLGVDGAFGLPIGNYSDVNGVGGGVLLTGEYPIIEALSATARIGFNYQLDKSPVAGTDVHVHSVPVLLGAKYYLMPDHQGIFGAAEIGMFDLMSSVSTGGASGSSNDVKFGGGIGLGWQMKQWNARVNLHSHDFGNFGDLMMVSAGVGYQFAGLF
;
A
#
# COMPACT_ATOMS: atom_id res chain seq x y z
N MET A 1 -17.27 -11.25 4.38
CA MET A 1 -16.95 -11.77 3.05
C MET A 1 -17.63 -11.01 1.90
N LYS A 2 -18.94 -10.68 1.93
CA LYS A 2 -19.62 -9.96 0.83
C LYS A 2 -19.06 -8.54 0.57
N LYS A 3 -18.57 -7.81 1.59
CA LYS A 3 -18.03 -6.44 1.42
C LYS A 3 -16.67 -6.41 0.74
N LEU A 4 -15.80 -7.41 0.98
CA LEU A 4 -14.49 -7.50 0.34
C LEU A 4 -14.60 -7.78 -1.16
N THR A 5 -15.58 -8.61 -1.55
CA THR A 5 -15.85 -8.94 -2.97
C THR A 5 -16.29 -7.69 -3.75
N MET A 6 -17.04 -6.76 -3.13
CA MET A 6 -17.45 -5.51 -3.79
C MET A 6 -16.28 -4.55 -4.02
N ILE A 7 -15.32 -4.48 -3.09
CA ILE A 7 -14.16 -3.58 -3.21
C ILE A 7 -13.22 -4.07 -4.33
N VAL A 8 -12.96 -5.37 -4.39
CA VAL A 8 -12.14 -5.97 -5.47
C VAL A 8 -12.83 -5.80 -6.83
N ALA A 9 -14.14 -5.96 -6.92
CA ALA A 9 -14.90 -5.74 -8.14
C ALA A 9 -14.87 -4.27 -8.62
N ALA A 10 -14.91 -3.31 -7.70
CA ALA A 10 -14.81 -1.89 -8.03
C ALA A 10 -13.41 -1.51 -8.54
N LEU A 11 -12.35 -2.10 -7.98
CA LEU A 11 -10.98 -1.86 -8.42
C LEU A 11 -10.73 -2.42 -9.83
N VAL A 12 -11.26 -3.61 -10.13
CA VAL A 12 -11.17 -4.23 -11.46
C VAL A 12 -11.95 -3.43 -12.50
N LEU A 13 -13.09 -2.81 -12.13
CA LEU A 13 -13.87 -1.97 -13.04
C LEU A 13 -13.13 -0.66 -13.39
N CYS A 14 -12.40 -0.06 -12.46
CA CYS A 14 -11.63 1.15 -12.73
C CYS A 14 -10.48 0.91 -13.72
N ILE A 15 -9.86 -0.26 -13.68
CA ILE A 15 -8.79 -0.64 -14.62
C ILE A 15 -9.35 -0.86 -16.05
N SER A 16 -10.57 -1.36 -16.18
CA SER A 16 -11.18 -1.65 -17.50
C SER A 16 -11.71 -0.39 -18.23
N VAL A 17 -11.97 0.71 -17.53
CA VAL A 17 -12.44 1.96 -18.13
C VAL A 17 -11.30 2.74 -18.81
N SER A 18 -10.08 2.64 -18.30
CA SER A 18 -8.92 3.33 -18.88
C SER A 18 -8.46 2.77 -20.24
N ALA A 19 -8.74 1.49 -20.51
CA ALA A 19 -8.30 0.83 -21.75
C ALA A 19 -9.12 1.19 -23.00
N ARG A 20 -10.23 1.93 -22.89
CA ARG A 20 -11.13 2.26 -24.01
C ARG A 20 -11.08 3.70 -24.52
N ALA A 21 -10.30 4.57 -23.91
CA ALA A 21 -10.32 6.01 -24.23
C ALA A 21 -9.37 6.46 -25.35
N ASP A 22 -8.53 5.58 -25.90
CA ASP A 22 -7.46 5.99 -26.82
C ASP A 22 -7.56 5.44 -28.25
N SER A 23 -8.74 5.45 -28.85
CA SER A 23 -8.84 5.09 -30.28
C SER A 23 -9.21 6.24 -31.22
N SER A 24 -9.09 7.51 -30.80
CA SER A 24 -9.43 8.63 -31.69
C SER A 24 -8.67 9.90 -31.38
N ARG A 25 -7.35 9.95 -31.66
CA ARG A 25 -6.72 11.22 -32.05
C ARG A 25 -5.55 11.00 -32.99
N ARG A 26 -5.76 11.53 -34.17
CA ARG A 26 -4.88 11.62 -35.34
C ARG A 26 -3.68 12.56 -35.04
N SER A 27 -2.53 12.06 -35.38
CA SER A 27 -1.25 12.72 -35.74
C SER A 27 -1.16 14.24 -35.68
N THR A 28 -0.28 14.76 -34.85
CA THR A 28 0.70 15.79 -35.25
C THR A 28 2.02 15.51 -34.52
N SER A 29 3.07 15.51 -35.30
CA SER A 29 4.44 15.12 -35.02
C SER A 29 5.11 15.88 -33.88
N MET A 30 6.07 15.18 -33.28
CA MET A 30 7.19 15.58 -32.45
C MET A 30 7.01 15.35 -30.96
N SER A 31 7.76 14.43 -30.55
CA SER A 31 8.44 14.21 -29.30
C SER A 31 8.33 12.76 -28.87
N SER A 32 9.47 12.14 -28.66
CA SER A 32 9.67 10.79 -28.16
C SER A 32 8.58 10.31 -27.20
N SER A 33 7.65 9.52 -27.69
CA SER A 33 6.71 8.81 -26.87
C SER A 33 7.47 7.71 -26.10
N HIS A 34 7.92 8.01 -24.91
CA HIS A 34 8.02 6.97 -23.90
C HIS A 34 6.58 6.50 -23.68
N GLY A 35 6.22 5.36 -24.29
CA GLY A 35 4.91 4.78 -24.06
C GLY A 35 4.70 4.67 -22.55
N GLU A 36 3.68 5.36 -22.07
CA GLU A 36 3.25 5.33 -20.67
C GLU A 36 2.90 3.88 -20.32
N LYS A 37 3.88 3.14 -19.80
CA LYS A 37 3.70 1.72 -19.48
C LYS A 37 3.24 1.62 -18.05
N PHE A 38 2.11 0.96 -17.86
CA PHE A 38 1.68 0.55 -16.52
C PHE A 38 2.68 -0.44 -15.95
N LEU A 39 3.24 -0.14 -14.79
CA LEU A 39 4.23 -0.96 -14.10
C LEU A 39 3.54 -1.74 -13.00
N LEU A 40 3.70 -3.05 -12.99
CA LEU A 40 3.32 -3.92 -11.89
C LEU A 40 4.53 -4.28 -11.06
N GLY A 41 4.34 -4.47 -9.77
CA GLY A 41 5.40 -4.84 -8.87
C GLY A 41 4.91 -5.59 -7.65
N VAL A 42 5.86 -6.01 -6.85
CA VAL A 42 5.64 -6.59 -5.53
C VAL A 42 6.59 -5.94 -4.53
N ASP A 43 6.06 -5.54 -3.39
CA ASP A 43 6.82 -4.98 -2.28
C ASP A 43 6.77 -5.94 -1.09
N GLY A 44 7.93 -6.27 -0.51
CA GLY A 44 8.04 -6.83 0.83
C GLY A 44 8.32 -5.72 1.83
N ALA A 45 7.60 -5.68 2.93
CA ALA A 45 7.74 -4.64 3.94
C ALA A 45 7.85 -5.24 5.34
N PHE A 46 8.64 -4.60 6.17
CA PHE A 46 8.72 -4.80 7.61
C PHE A 46 8.02 -3.62 8.29
N GLY A 47 7.15 -3.89 9.26
CA GLY A 47 6.36 -2.89 9.97
C GLY A 47 6.67 -2.85 11.46
N LEU A 48 6.85 -1.64 11.98
CA LEU A 48 7.04 -1.35 13.39
C LEU A 48 5.88 -0.47 13.87
N PRO A 49 4.93 -1.02 14.66
CA PRO A 49 3.92 -0.21 15.31
C PRO A 49 4.55 0.80 16.25
N ILE A 50 3.98 2.00 16.31
CA ILE A 50 4.42 3.07 17.19
C ILE A 50 3.23 3.68 17.95
N GLY A 51 3.50 4.39 19.06
CA GLY A 51 2.46 4.94 19.91
C GLY A 51 1.57 3.85 20.51
N ASN A 52 0.29 4.13 20.66
CA ASN A 52 -0.70 3.21 21.24
C ASN A 52 -0.82 1.88 20.48
N TYR A 53 -0.51 1.90 19.18
CA TYR A 53 -0.54 0.68 18.36
C TYR A 53 0.54 -0.33 18.78
N SER A 54 1.66 0.15 19.30
CA SER A 54 2.72 -0.70 19.82
C SER A 54 2.35 -1.41 21.12
N ASP A 55 1.30 -0.99 21.82
CA ASP A 55 0.86 -1.62 23.07
C ASP A 55 0.13 -2.95 22.81
N VAL A 56 -0.52 -3.05 21.65
CA VAL A 56 -1.35 -4.20 21.28
C VAL A 56 -0.77 -5.05 20.16
N ASN A 57 0.24 -4.53 19.43
CA ASN A 57 0.84 -5.24 18.31
C ASN A 57 2.37 -5.28 18.41
N GLY A 58 2.92 -6.43 18.04
CA GLY A 58 4.35 -6.60 17.83
C GLY A 58 4.80 -6.11 16.44
N VAL A 59 6.08 -6.24 16.18
CA VAL A 59 6.64 -6.03 14.85
C VAL A 59 6.03 -7.00 13.84
N GLY A 60 6.01 -6.63 12.59
CA GLY A 60 5.40 -7.45 11.57
C GLY A 60 6.06 -7.34 10.22
N GLY A 61 5.54 -8.06 9.27
CA GLY A 61 5.94 -7.99 7.89
C GLY A 61 4.75 -8.17 6.96
N GLY A 62 4.91 -7.74 5.72
CA GLY A 62 3.84 -7.84 4.74
C GLY A 62 4.35 -7.94 3.33
N VAL A 63 3.44 -8.31 2.45
CA VAL A 63 3.65 -8.34 1.00
C VAL A 63 2.52 -7.56 0.35
N LEU A 64 2.88 -6.66 -0.57
CA LEU A 64 1.93 -5.84 -1.30
C LEU A 64 2.18 -5.99 -2.80
N LEU A 65 1.12 -6.18 -3.55
CA LEU A 65 1.11 -5.97 -5.00
C LEU A 65 0.99 -4.47 -5.25
N THR A 66 1.76 -3.97 -6.20
CA THR A 66 1.83 -2.56 -6.53
C THR A 66 1.57 -2.35 -8.01
N GLY A 67 0.82 -1.31 -8.31
CA GLY A 67 0.64 -0.78 -9.66
C GLY A 67 1.11 0.66 -9.68
N GLU A 68 1.84 1.03 -10.73
CA GLU A 68 2.30 2.40 -10.93
C GLU A 68 2.01 2.83 -12.36
N TYR A 69 1.42 4.00 -12.51
CA TYR A 69 1.11 4.62 -13.79
C TYR A 69 1.80 5.98 -13.87
N PRO A 70 2.82 6.16 -14.71
CA PRO A 70 3.44 7.44 -14.96
C PRO A 70 2.42 8.44 -15.53
N ILE A 71 2.29 9.62 -14.90
CA ILE A 71 1.42 10.71 -15.37
C ILE A 71 2.24 11.74 -16.13
N ILE A 72 3.37 12.12 -15.54
CA ILE A 72 4.38 13.00 -16.13
C ILE A 72 5.77 12.52 -15.68
N GLU A 73 6.85 13.06 -16.24
CA GLU A 73 8.23 12.62 -15.94
C GLU A 73 8.61 12.52 -14.46
N ALA A 74 7.97 13.33 -13.59
CA ALA A 74 8.27 13.35 -12.17
C ALA A 74 7.16 12.77 -11.30
N LEU A 75 5.98 12.45 -11.85
CA LEU A 75 4.80 12.09 -11.07
C LEU A 75 4.16 10.82 -11.60
N SER A 76 3.93 9.86 -10.71
CA SER A 76 3.17 8.64 -10.98
C SER A 76 1.98 8.51 -10.04
N ALA A 77 0.86 8.01 -10.56
CA ALA A 77 -0.21 7.45 -9.72
C ALA A 77 0.17 6.05 -9.27
N THR A 78 -0.22 5.68 -8.05
CA THR A 78 0.05 4.36 -7.50
C THR A 78 -1.20 3.71 -6.93
N ALA A 79 -1.26 2.39 -7.03
CA ALA A 79 -2.25 1.56 -6.34
C ALA A 79 -1.53 0.41 -5.65
N ARG A 80 -1.91 0.09 -4.42
CA ARG A 80 -1.29 -0.99 -3.64
C ARG A 80 -2.35 -1.78 -2.91
N ILE A 81 -2.21 -3.10 -2.92
CA ILE A 81 -3.04 -4.02 -2.15
C ILE A 81 -2.15 -5.11 -1.56
N GLY A 82 -2.39 -5.52 -0.34
CA GLY A 82 -1.55 -6.54 0.25
C GLY A 82 -2.07 -7.10 1.56
N PHE A 83 -1.17 -7.75 2.26
CA PHE A 83 -1.43 -8.33 3.57
C PHE A 83 -0.24 -8.04 4.48
N ASN A 84 -0.52 -7.52 5.66
CA ASN A 84 0.45 -7.31 6.72
C ASN A 84 0.13 -8.26 7.88
N TYR A 85 1.07 -9.11 8.20
CA TYR A 85 1.06 -9.96 9.39
C TYR A 85 1.82 -9.27 10.51
N GLN A 86 1.27 -9.26 11.71
CA GLN A 86 1.95 -8.74 12.89
C GLN A 86 2.06 -9.82 13.95
N LEU A 87 3.20 -9.84 14.64
CA LEU A 87 3.46 -10.79 15.70
C LEU A 87 2.62 -10.46 16.92
N ASP A 88 2.24 -11.52 17.63
CA ASP A 88 1.45 -11.44 18.85
C ASP A 88 2.20 -10.61 19.90
N LYS A 89 1.43 -9.89 20.68
CA LYS A 89 1.90 -9.23 21.88
C LYS A 89 1.00 -9.63 23.04
N SER A 90 1.61 -9.98 24.16
CA SER A 90 0.91 -10.36 25.37
C SER A 90 0.93 -9.18 26.35
N PRO A 91 -0.02 -8.22 26.25
CA PRO A 91 -0.07 -7.07 27.12
C PRO A 91 -0.38 -7.44 28.58
N VAL A 92 -1.03 -8.60 28.78
CA VAL A 92 -1.33 -9.19 30.08
C VAL A 92 -0.98 -10.68 30.05
N ALA A 93 -0.43 -11.21 31.12
CA ALA A 93 -0.07 -12.62 31.22
C ALA A 93 -1.26 -13.54 30.89
N GLY A 94 -1.08 -14.44 29.91
CA GLY A 94 -2.10 -15.37 29.45
C GLY A 94 -3.12 -14.80 28.46
N THR A 95 -2.89 -13.59 27.93
CA THR A 95 -3.72 -13.00 26.86
C THR A 95 -2.83 -12.60 25.70
N ASP A 96 -3.05 -13.23 24.55
CA ASP A 96 -2.37 -12.91 23.29
C ASP A 96 -3.31 -12.09 22.40
N VAL A 97 -2.78 -10.98 21.89
CA VAL A 97 -3.50 -10.06 21.00
C VAL A 97 -2.66 -9.84 19.76
N HIS A 98 -3.29 -9.88 18.61
CA HIS A 98 -2.66 -9.44 17.35
C HIS A 98 -3.70 -8.85 16.40
N VAL A 99 -3.21 -7.96 15.54
CA VAL A 99 -4.03 -7.33 14.50
C VAL A 99 -3.31 -7.46 13.16
N HIS A 100 -3.87 -8.26 12.26
CA HIS A 100 -3.43 -8.31 10.87
C HIS A 100 -4.16 -7.24 10.07
N SER A 101 -3.61 -6.83 8.93
CA SER A 101 -4.27 -5.85 8.09
C SER A 101 -4.17 -6.18 6.61
N VAL A 102 -5.26 -5.89 5.88
CA VAL A 102 -5.31 -5.88 4.42
C VAL A 102 -5.44 -4.44 3.95
N PRO A 103 -4.34 -3.78 3.57
CA PRO A 103 -4.38 -2.43 3.01
C PRO A 103 -4.84 -2.46 1.55
N VAL A 104 -5.67 -1.48 1.17
CA VAL A 104 -6.00 -1.11 -0.20
C VAL A 104 -5.77 0.39 -0.33
N LEU A 105 -4.71 0.78 -0.99
CA LEU A 105 -4.19 2.14 -1.01
C LEU A 105 -4.13 2.68 -2.43
N LEU A 106 -4.49 3.94 -2.58
CA LEU A 106 -4.25 4.75 -3.77
C LEU A 106 -3.34 5.91 -3.39
N GLY A 107 -2.46 6.30 -4.28
CA GLY A 107 -1.50 7.34 -3.96
C GLY A 107 -0.80 7.93 -5.15
N ALA A 108 0.23 8.70 -4.85
CA ALA A 108 1.12 9.30 -5.81
C ALA A 108 2.57 9.17 -5.35
N LYS A 109 3.46 9.01 -6.31
CA LYS A 109 4.91 9.14 -6.14
C LYS A 109 5.42 10.35 -6.91
N TYR A 110 6.22 11.16 -6.27
CA TYR A 110 6.93 12.27 -6.90
C TYR A 110 8.44 12.00 -6.90
N TYR A 111 9.01 11.90 -8.07
CA TYR A 111 10.43 11.64 -8.28
C TYR A 111 11.22 12.96 -8.36
N LEU A 112 12.35 13.03 -7.65
CA LEU A 112 13.24 14.20 -7.69
C LEU A 112 14.18 14.18 -8.89
N MET A 113 14.30 13.03 -9.57
CA MET A 113 15.11 12.84 -10.76
C MET A 113 14.21 12.44 -11.94
N PRO A 114 14.62 12.74 -13.18
CA PRO A 114 13.87 12.33 -14.37
C PRO A 114 13.83 10.80 -14.52
N ASP A 115 13.00 10.33 -15.45
CA ASP A 115 12.88 8.92 -15.81
C ASP A 115 12.40 7.99 -14.67
N HIS A 116 11.66 8.53 -13.69
CA HIS A 116 11.12 7.77 -12.54
C HIS A 116 12.21 6.99 -11.78
N GLN A 117 13.39 7.59 -11.64
CA GLN A 117 14.54 7.01 -10.94
C GLN A 117 14.98 7.89 -9.78
N GLY A 118 15.82 7.31 -8.90
CA GLY A 118 16.39 8.03 -7.78
C GLY A 118 15.45 8.21 -6.61
N ILE A 119 15.62 9.30 -5.88
CA ILE A 119 14.82 9.61 -4.68
C ILE A 119 13.39 9.99 -5.10
N PHE A 120 12.42 9.45 -4.37
CA PHE A 120 11.02 9.82 -4.50
C PHE A 120 10.36 10.06 -3.14
N GLY A 121 9.37 10.95 -3.14
CA GLY A 121 8.38 11.06 -2.08
C GLY A 121 7.10 10.33 -2.49
N ALA A 122 6.36 9.76 -1.53
CA ALA A 122 5.09 9.12 -1.77
C ALA A 122 4.05 9.58 -0.76
N ALA A 123 2.80 9.68 -1.20
CA ALA A 123 1.64 9.89 -0.34
C ALA A 123 0.53 8.93 -0.76
N GLU A 124 -0.10 8.30 0.21
CA GLU A 124 -1.10 7.25 -0.02
C GLU A 124 -2.27 7.39 0.93
N ILE A 125 -3.48 7.14 0.43
CA ILE A 125 -4.71 7.07 1.23
C ILE A 125 -5.48 5.82 0.84
N GLY A 126 -6.31 5.31 1.75
CA GLY A 126 -7.13 4.15 1.43
C GLY A 126 -7.76 3.50 2.64
N MET A 127 -8.08 2.22 2.50
CA MET A 127 -8.75 1.42 3.51
C MET A 127 -7.81 0.36 4.05
N PHE A 128 -7.93 0.13 5.35
CA PHE A 128 -7.28 -0.95 6.07
C PHE A 128 -8.35 -1.84 6.67
N ASP A 129 -8.46 -3.07 6.19
CA ASP A 129 -9.30 -4.09 6.81
C ASP A 129 -8.49 -4.75 7.93
N LEU A 130 -8.84 -4.43 9.18
CA LEU A 130 -8.13 -4.84 10.39
C LEU A 130 -8.79 -6.09 10.96
N MET A 131 -8.07 -7.18 11.00
CA MET A 131 -8.49 -8.45 11.57
C MET A 131 -7.83 -8.63 12.92
N SER A 132 -8.58 -8.38 13.99
CA SER A 132 -8.13 -8.52 15.37
C SER A 132 -8.49 -9.88 15.92
N SER A 133 -7.56 -10.51 16.64
CA SER A 133 -7.80 -11.75 17.38
C SER A 133 -7.26 -11.62 18.79
N VAL A 134 -8.05 -12.12 19.74
CA VAL A 134 -7.70 -12.16 21.17
C VAL A 134 -7.89 -13.57 21.67
N SER A 135 -6.90 -14.11 22.35
CA SER A 135 -6.94 -15.43 22.98
C SER A 135 -6.59 -15.32 24.46
N THR A 136 -7.47 -15.84 25.32
CA THR A 136 -7.29 -15.82 26.79
C THR A 136 -7.82 -17.12 27.40
N GLY A 137 -6.96 -17.90 28.06
CA GLY A 137 -7.39 -19.03 28.91
C GLY A 137 -8.26 -20.08 28.24
N GLY A 138 -8.14 -20.32 26.93
CA GLY A 138 -8.94 -21.26 26.16
C GLY A 138 -10.19 -20.67 25.50
N ALA A 139 -10.47 -19.38 25.70
CA ALA A 139 -11.48 -18.64 24.95
C ALA A 139 -10.80 -17.80 23.88
N SER A 140 -11.37 -17.76 22.67
CA SER A 140 -10.88 -16.91 21.57
C SER A 140 -12.01 -16.06 20.99
N GLY A 141 -11.70 -14.82 20.67
CA GLY A 141 -12.59 -13.89 19.98
C GLY A 141 -11.89 -13.28 18.78
N SER A 142 -12.63 -13.03 17.69
CA SER A 142 -12.15 -12.33 16.52
C SER A 142 -13.11 -11.22 16.12
N SER A 143 -12.55 -10.10 15.66
CA SER A 143 -13.31 -8.96 15.15
C SER A 143 -12.67 -8.46 13.86
N ASN A 144 -13.49 -7.93 12.98
CA ASN A 144 -13.04 -7.30 11.73
C ASN A 144 -13.57 -5.88 11.67
N ASP A 145 -12.70 -4.93 11.38
CA ASP A 145 -13.05 -3.51 11.30
C ASP A 145 -12.32 -2.84 10.11
N VAL A 146 -13.07 -2.08 9.32
CA VAL A 146 -12.51 -1.36 8.17
C VAL A 146 -12.29 0.08 8.55
N LYS A 147 -11.05 0.53 8.50
CA LYS A 147 -10.64 1.90 8.80
C LYS A 147 -10.16 2.61 7.55
N PHE A 148 -10.36 3.93 7.52
CA PHE A 148 -9.80 4.81 6.50
C PHE A 148 -8.54 5.46 7.05
N GLY A 149 -7.45 5.34 6.31
CA GLY A 149 -6.15 5.82 6.73
C GLY A 149 -5.27 6.18 5.53
N GLY A 150 -3.98 6.32 5.80
CA GLY A 150 -3.01 6.61 4.76
C GLY A 150 -1.64 6.90 5.34
N GLY A 151 -0.74 7.36 4.51
CA GLY A 151 0.62 7.62 4.94
C GLY A 151 1.44 8.39 3.93
N ILE A 152 2.62 8.75 4.38
CA ILE A 152 3.66 9.38 3.58
C ILE A 152 4.91 8.54 3.62
N GLY A 153 5.72 8.61 2.59
CA GLY A 153 6.95 7.84 2.50
C GLY A 153 8.03 8.54 1.69
N LEU A 154 9.24 8.09 1.92
CA LEU A 154 10.41 8.43 1.13
C LEU A 154 11.05 7.14 0.65
N GLY A 155 11.59 7.16 -0.55
CA GLY A 155 12.24 5.99 -1.10
C GLY A 155 13.25 6.31 -2.19
N TRP A 156 13.85 5.24 -2.68
CA TRP A 156 14.80 5.26 -3.77
C TRP A 156 14.42 4.19 -4.80
N GLN A 157 14.27 4.60 -6.05
CA GLN A 157 14.05 3.74 -7.20
C GLN A 157 15.35 3.54 -7.98
N MET A 158 15.75 2.31 -8.19
CA MET A 158 16.91 1.94 -8.98
C MET A 158 16.52 0.86 -9.99
N LYS A 159 16.28 1.28 -11.23
CA LYS A 159 15.75 0.41 -12.29
C LYS A 159 14.43 -0.26 -11.84
N GLN A 160 14.43 -1.58 -11.70
CA GLN A 160 13.28 -2.37 -11.27
C GLN A 160 13.16 -2.51 -9.74
N TRP A 161 14.18 -2.13 -8.97
CA TRP A 161 14.19 -2.21 -7.53
C TRP A 161 13.82 -0.89 -6.89
N ASN A 162 13.03 -0.95 -5.83
CA ASN A 162 12.80 0.20 -4.96
C ASN A 162 13.05 -0.18 -3.50
N ALA A 163 13.47 0.82 -2.74
CA ALA A 163 13.52 0.75 -1.28
C ALA A 163 12.76 1.95 -0.74
N ARG A 164 11.93 1.75 0.28
CA ARG A 164 11.12 2.85 0.85
C ARG A 164 10.91 2.71 2.35
N VAL A 165 10.74 3.85 3.00
CA VAL A 165 10.30 3.96 4.39
C VAL A 165 9.02 4.77 4.39
N ASN A 166 8.00 4.33 5.13
CA ASN A 166 6.71 5.00 5.22
C ASN A 166 6.30 5.17 6.67
N LEU A 167 5.56 6.22 6.90
CA LEU A 167 4.79 6.45 8.12
C LEU A 167 3.31 6.37 7.74
N HIS A 168 2.57 5.44 8.34
CA HIS A 168 1.15 5.23 8.11
C HIS A 168 0.36 5.49 9.38
N SER A 169 -0.86 6.03 9.23
CA SER A 169 -1.94 5.91 10.20
C SER A 169 -3.03 5.04 9.57
N HIS A 170 -3.40 3.96 10.23
CA HIS A 170 -4.46 3.08 9.72
C HIS A 170 -5.86 3.60 10.02
N ASP A 171 -5.99 4.60 10.90
CA ASP A 171 -7.26 5.24 11.26
C ASP A 171 -7.09 6.76 11.36
N PHE A 172 -7.61 7.50 10.38
CA PHE A 172 -7.63 8.97 10.44
C PHE A 172 -8.67 9.51 11.41
N GLY A 173 -9.66 8.70 11.79
CA GLY A 173 -10.66 9.08 12.80
C GLY A 173 -10.06 9.17 14.21
N ASN A 174 -9.03 8.35 14.47
CA ASN A 174 -8.25 8.34 15.72
C ASN A 174 -6.76 8.42 15.38
N PHE A 175 -6.36 9.55 14.81
CA PHE A 175 -4.99 9.76 14.35
C PHE A 175 -4.01 9.62 15.53
N GLY A 176 -3.04 8.73 15.38
CA GLY A 176 -2.04 8.42 16.41
C GLY A 176 -2.25 7.06 17.09
N ASP A 177 -3.47 6.53 17.14
CA ASP A 177 -3.75 5.26 17.83
C ASP A 177 -3.24 4.04 17.04
N LEU A 178 -3.29 4.10 15.72
CA LEU A 178 -2.89 3.00 14.83
C LEU A 178 -1.76 3.44 13.88
N MET A 179 -0.69 3.98 14.45
CA MET A 179 0.46 4.42 13.66
C MET A 179 1.52 3.33 13.49
N MET A 180 2.11 3.28 12.30
CA MET A 180 3.15 2.31 11.96
C MET A 180 4.23 2.97 11.09
N VAL A 181 5.48 2.72 11.42
CA VAL A 181 6.61 2.94 10.52
C VAL A 181 6.87 1.63 9.78
N SER A 182 6.99 1.69 8.47
CA SER A 182 7.36 0.52 7.68
C SER A 182 8.58 0.80 6.81
N ALA A 183 9.43 -0.21 6.64
CA ALA A 183 10.54 -0.19 5.70
C ALA A 183 10.40 -1.39 4.76
N GLY A 184 10.63 -1.20 3.48
CA GLY A 184 10.42 -2.26 2.51
C GLY A 184 11.31 -2.15 1.28
N VAL A 185 11.37 -3.27 0.57
CA VAL A 185 12.02 -3.38 -0.73
C VAL A 185 11.01 -3.96 -1.71
N GLY A 186 10.97 -3.38 -2.91
CA GLY A 186 10.07 -3.81 -3.97
C GLY A 186 10.80 -4.09 -5.27
N TYR A 187 10.13 -4.87 -6.10
CA TYR A 187 10.55 -5.17 -7.45
C TYR A 187 9.42 -4.87 -8.42
N GLN A 188 9.70 -4.05 -9.42
CA GLN A 188 8.78 -3.72 -10.51
C GLN A 188 9.08 -4.62 -11.70
N PHE A 189 8.08 -5.33 -12.17
CA PHE A 189 8.15 -6.07 -13.42
C PHE A 189 8.17 -5.08 -14.59
N ALA A 190 8.88 -5.39 -15.66
CA ALA A 190 8.85 -4.58 -16.87
C ALA A 190 7.40 -4.42 -17.35
N GLY A 191 7.03 -3.23 -17.78
CA GLY A 191 5.67 -2.86 -18.12
C GLY A 191 5.00 -3.87 -19.08
N LEU A 192 3.78 -4.26 -18.73
CA LEU A 192 3.03 -5.30 -19.42
C LEU A 192 2.24 -4.79 -20.63
N PHE A 193 2.19 -3.44 -20.86
CA PHE A 193 1.41 -2.83 -21.96
C PHE A 193 2.10 -1.60 -22.52
#